data_fd282e151462da6c59c582c42717108c
#
_entry.id   fd282e151462da6c59c582c42717108c
#
_cell.length_a   1.000
_cell.length_b   1.000
_cell.length_c   1.000
_cell.angle_alpha   90.00
_cell.angle_beta   90.00
_cell.angle_gamma   90.00
#
_symmetry.space_group_name_H-M   'P 1'
#
loop_
_entity.id
_entity.type
_entity.pdbx_description
1 polymer ?
#
loop_
_entity_poly.entity_id
_entity_poly.type
_entity_poly.pdbx_seq_one_letter_code
_entity_poly.pdbx_strand_id
1 'polypeptide(L)'
;MTMAKTTTKQEAMSRDLANRSPDIHWPEGFSPDQADLFSHNELHIAASCERVWKHIVEATKWPQWYPNSKDVQIIGGGDELSAGSVFRWTTFGLPLESRINEFTPYSRICWYGYAPGEKPNFYHTWYLKADGDGCRVVTDEVGMGSSAAHLRSSDESLMHRGHDLWLATLRWVAEGK
;
A
#
# COMPACT_ATOMS: atom_id res chain seq x y z
N MET A 1 14.31 4.84 -39.32
CA MET A 1 13.87 3.54 -38.72
C MET A 1 14.17 3.63 -37.22
N THR A 2 13.19 4.07 -36.45
CA THR A 2 13.38 4.36 -35.02
C THR A 2 13.12 3.05 -34.28
N MET A 3 14.15 2.45 -33.69
CA MET A 3 14.00 1.29 -32.81
C MET A 3 13.22 1.72 -31.57
N ALA A 4 12.02 1.17 -31.42
CA ALA A 4 11.30 1.26 -30.17
C ALA A 4 12.13 0.55 -29.09
N LYS A 5 12.57 1.29 -28.07
CA LYS A 5 13.19 0.71 -26.86
C LYS A 5 12.16 -0.21 -26.22
N THR A 6 12.42 -1.49 -26.26
CA THR A 6 11.68 -2.48 -25.47
C THR A 6 12.05 -2.22 -24.00
N THR A 7 11.18 -1.53 -23.27
CA THR A 7 11.32 -1.34 -21.83
C THR A 7 11.23 -2.71 -21.16
N THR A 8 12.35 -3.19 -20.65
CA THR A 8 12.43 -4.51 -20.04
C THR A 8 11.64 -4.53 -18.72
N LYS A 9 10.95 -5.64 -18.42
CA LYS A 9 10.13 -5.89 -17.21
C LYS A 9 10.85 -5.62 -15.87
N GLN A 10 12.16 -5.41 -15.85
CA GLN A 10 12.97 -5.16 -14.65
C GLN A 10 13.12 -3.68 -14.26
N GLU A 11 12.49 -2.75 -14.99
CA GLU A 11 12.70 -1.32 -14.76
C GLU A 11 11.78 -0.72 -13.67
N ALA A 12 10.61 -1.33 -13.39
CA ALA A 12 9.65 -0.77 -12.45
C ALA A 12 10.18 -0.80 -11.01
N MET A 13 10.59 -1.95 -10.53
CA MET A 13 11.13 -2.09 -9.17
C MET A 13 12.42 -1.31 -8.96
N SER A 14 13.32 -1.28 -9.96
CA SER A 14 14.57 -0.50 -9.87
C SER A 14 14.31 0.99 -9.74
N ARG A 15 13.31 1.51 -10.46
CA ARG A 15 12.88 2.91 -10.35
C ARG A 15 12.27 3.19 -8.98
N ASP A 16 11.42 2.29 -8.48
CA ASP A 16 10.78 2.42 -7.17
C ASP A 16 11.81 2.41 -6.05
N LEU A 17 12.80 1.51 -6.11
CA LEU A 17 13.92 1.47 -5.15
C LEU A 17 14.74 2.77 -5.16
N ALA A 18 14.96 3.37 -6.32
CA ALA A 18 15.68 4.63 -6.45
C ALA A 18 14.92 5.83 -5.86
N ASN A 19 13.59 5.76 -5.83
CA ASN A 19 12.71 6.83 -5.34
C ASN A 19 12.14 6.56 -3.94
N ARG A 20 12.47 5.43 -3.32
CA ARG A 20 11.94 5.04 -2.01
C ARG A 20 12.06 6.13 -0.95
N SER A 21 11.08 6.20 -0.07
CA SER A 21 11.13 7.12 1.06
C SER A 21 12.17 6.67 2.09
N PRO A 22 13.10 7.56 2.53
CA PRO A 22 14.10 7.21 3.54
C PRO A 22 13.52 7.16 4.96
N ASP A 23 12.31 7.69 5.16
CA ASP A 23 11.72 7.90 6.50
C ASP A 23 10.90 6.70 7.00
N ILE A 24 10.73 5.66 6.19
CA ILE A 24 9.90 4.51 6.53
C ILE A 24 10.61 3.59 7.53
N HIS A 25 9.88 3.22 8.58
CA HIS A 25 10.32 2.27 9.59
C HIS A 25 10.00 0.83 9.14
N TRP A 26 11.00 0.14 8.61
CA TRP A 26 10.86 -1.24 8.20
C TRP A 26 11.08 -2.19 9.38
N PRO A 27 10.16 -3.13 9.64
CA PRO A 27 10.37 -4.13 10.69
C PRO A 27 11.44 -5.15 10.29
N GLU A 28 11.97 -5.86 11.27
CA GLU A 28 12.93 -6.94 11.03
C GLU A 28 12.39 -7.94 10.00
N GLY A 29 13.24 -8.33 9.05
CA GLY A 29 12.91 -9.23 7.95
C GLY A 29 12.24 -8.58 6.75
N PHE A 30 11.95 -7.26 6.81
CA PHE A 30 11.40 -6.51 5.68
C PHE A 30 12.31 -5.33 5.36
N SER A 31 13.02 -5.41 4.26
CA SER A 31 13.90 -4.35 3.79
C SER A 31 13.75 -4.17 2.28
N PRO A 32 13.61 -2.94 1.77
CA PRO A 32 13.61 -2.70 0.33
C PRO A 32 14.82 -3.28 -0.40
N ASP A 33 16.00 -3.24 0.23
CA ASP A 33 17.25 -3.74 -0.37
C ASP A 33 17.30 -5.28 -0.48
N GLN A 34 16.47 -5.99 0.26
CA GLN A 34 16.37 -7.46 0.25
C GLN A 34 15.03 -7.96 -0.31
N ALA A 35 14.19 -7.05 -0.78
CA ALA A 35 12.86 -7.37 -1.24
C ALA A 35 12.88 -8.20 -2.53
N ASP A 36 12.02 -9.21 -2.60
CA ASP A 36 11.73 -9.94 -3.83
C ASP A 36 10.79 -9.13 -4.74
N LEU A 37 9.95 -8.28 -4.14
CA LEU A 37 9.12 -7.28 -4.82
C LEU A 37 9.05 -6.01 -3.96
N PHE A 38 9.16 -4.86 -4.60
CA PHE A 38 9.05 -3.54 -3.94
C PHE A 38 8.30 -2.57 -4.83
N SER A 39 7.45 -1.74 -4.22
CA SER A 39 6.87 -0.56 -4.88
C SER A 39 6.98 0.67 -4.00
N HIS A 40 7.16 1.82 -4.65
CA HIS A 40 7.11 3.15 -4.07
C HIS A 40 6.12 4.00 -4.84
N ASN A 41 5.16 4.58 -4.15
CA ASN A 41 4.17 5.47 -4.72
C ASN A 41 3.95 6.67 -3.80
N GLU A 42 3.74 7.84 -4.38
CA GLU A 42 3.41 9.03 -3.61
C GLU A 42 2.47 9.96 -4.38
N LEU A 43 1.66 10.70 -3.65
CA LEU A 43 0.75 11.68 -4.22
C LEU A 43 0.49 12.82 -3.24
N HIS A 44 0.41 14.06 -3.75
CA HIS A 44 -0.15 15.19 -3.02
C HIS A 44 -1.67 15.21 -3.19
N ILE A 45 -2.38 15.32 -2.08
CA ILE A 45 -3.86 15.38 -2.01
C ILE A 45 -4.24 16.74 -1.43
N ALA A 46 -5.10 17.49 -2.13
CA ALA A 46 -5.59 18.80 -1.71
C ALA A 46 -6.69 18.67 -0.63
N ALA A 47 -6.34 17.99 0.47
CA ALA A 47 -7.16 17.82 1.65
C ALA A 47 -6.26 17.66 2.87
N SER A 48 -6.75 17.96 4.08
CA SER A 48 -5.96 17.79 5.30
C SER A 48 -5.58 16.32 5.53
N CYS A 49 -4.46 16.08 6.21
CA CYS A 49 -4.05 14.71 6.53
C CYS A 49 -5.08 13.99 7.40
N GLU A 50 -5.82 14.68 8.26
CA GLU A 50 -6.91 14.10 9.05
C GLU A 50 -8.03 13.57 8.16
N ARG A 51 -8.38 14.32 7.10
CA ARG A 51 -9.41 13.89 6.14
C ARG A 51 -8.95 12.70 5.31
N VAL A 52 -7.71 12.71 4.84
CA VAL A 52 -7.10 11.57 4.14
C VAL A 52 -7.04 10.35 5.05
N TRP A 53 -6.56 10.51 6.28
CA TRP A 53 -6.47 9.47 7.29
C TRP A 53 -7.80 8.76 7.55
N LYS A 54 -8.88 9.54 7.68
CA LYS A 54 -10.21 8.98 7.89
C LYS A 54 -10.58 7.95 6.83
N HIS A 55 -10.33 8.24 5.55
CA HIS A 55 -10.62 7.28 4.47
C HIS A 55 -9.74 6.05 4.52
N ILE A 56 -8.49 6.16 5.01
CA ILE A 56 -7.59 5.02 5.14
C ILE A 56 -8.06 4.11 6.29
N VAL A 57 -8.41 4.66 7.46
CA VAL A 57 -8.78 3.84 8.61
C VAL A 57 -10.19 3.26 8.53
N GLU A 58 -11.12 3.88 7.82
CA GLU A 58 -12.48 3.35 7.56
C GLU A 58 -12.43 2.18 6.55
N ALA A 59 -11.72 1.11 6.91
CA ALA A 59 -11.37 0.04 5.98
C ALA A 59 -12.60 -0.69 5.40
N THR A 60 -13.68 -0.83 6.14
CA THR A 60 -14.91 -1.46 5.65
C THR A 60 -15.58 -0.68 4.51
N LYS A 61 -15.19 0.59 4.32
CA LYS A 61 -15.66 1.43 3.23
C LYS A 61 -14.78 1.39 1.97
N TRP A 62 -13.59 0.79 2.02
CA TRP A 62 -12.69 0.72 0.84
C TRP A 62 -13.38 0.17 -0.41
N PRO A 63 -14.22 -0.88 -0.36
CA PRO A 63 -14.91 -1.39 -1.56
C PRO A 63 -15.80 -0.37 -2.26
N GLN A 64 -16.19 0.72 -1.60
CA GLN A 64 -17.03 1.77 -2.18
C GLN A 64 -16.25 2.71 -3.12
N TRP A 65 -14.92 2.79 -2.95
CA TRP A 65 -14.11 3.73 -3.72
C TRP A 65 -12.78 3.15 -4.24
N TYR A 66 -12.28 2.04 -3.71
CA TYR A 66 -11.09 1.35 -4.20
C TYR A 66 -11.48 0.00 -4.84
N PRO A 67 -11.45 -0.09 -6.20
CA PRO A 67 -12.01 -1.23 -6.91
C PRO A 67 -11.26 -2.55 -6.70
N ASN A 68 -10.00 -2.51 -6.24
CA ASN A 68 -9.22 -3.71 -5.92
C ASN A 68 -9.44 -4.23 -4.49
N SER A 69 -10.43 -3.71 -3.75
CA SER A 69 -10.76 -4.21 -2.42
C SER A 69 -12.17 -4.77 -2.36
N LYS A 70 -12.32 -5.91 -1.68
CA LYS A 70 -13.60 -6.60 -1.44
C LYS A 70 -13.59 -7.28 -0.08
N ASP A 71 -14.76 -7.56 0.43
CA ASP A 71 -14.98 -8.41 1.61
C ASP A 71 -14.14 -7.99 2.83
N VAL A 72 -14.02 -6.68 3.04
CA VAL A 72 -13.22 -6.13 4.15
C VAL A 72 -13.94 -6.36 5.47
N GLN A 73 -13.29 -7.05 6.38
CA GLN A 73 -13.81 -7.37 7.71
C GLN A 73 -12.74 -7.16 8.78
N ILE A 74 -13.02 -6.33 9.77
CA ILE A 74 -12.14 -6.17 10.94
C ILE A 74 -12.48 -7.26 11.96
N ILE A 75 -11.49 -8.04 12.37
CA ILE A 75 -11.67 -9.11 13.36
C ILE A 75 -11.89 -8.49 14.73
N GLY A 76 -12.97 -8.89 15.39
CA GLY A 76 -13.41 -8.26 16.65
C GLY A 76 -14.46 -7.17 16.45
N GLY A 77 -14.77 -6.83 15.19
CA GLY A 77 -15.83 -5.88 14.83
C GLY A 77 -15.36 -4.44 14.68
N GLY A 78 -16.29 -3.56 14.34
CA GLY A 78 -16.02 -2.16 14.05
C GLY A 78 -15.79 -1.89 12.57
N ASP A 79 -15.72 -0.61 12.23
CA ASP A 79 -15.57 -0.14 10.85
C ASP A 79 -14.21 0.53 10.59
N GLU A 80 -13.47 0.84 11.64
CA GLU A 80 -12.20 1.57 11.57
C GLU A 80 -11.04 0.72 12.11
N LEU A 81 -9.89 0.82 11.42
CA LEU A 81 -8.63 0.26 11.87
C LEU A 81 -8.08 1.04 13.07
N SER A 82 -7.45 0.34 13.99
CA SER A 82 -6.76 0.88 15.16
C SER A 82 -5.44 0.13 15.41
N ALA A 83 -4.69 0.56 16.41
CA ALA A 83 -3.46 -0.11 16.78
C ALA A 83 -3.71 -1.60 17.08
N GLY A 84 -2.95 -2.46 16.39
CA GLY A 84 -3.04 -3.92 16.55
C GLY A 84 -4.26 -4.58 15.90
N SER A 85 -5.11 -3.85 15.18
CA SER A 85 -6.24 -4.44 14.45
C SER A 85 -5.76 -5.54 13.50
N VAL A 86 -6.54 -6.62 13.42
CA VAL A 86 -6.43 -7.66 12.40
C VAL A 86 -7.64 -7.55 11.49
N PHE A 87 -7.42 -7.59 10.19
CA PHE A 87 -8.51 -7.53 9.23
C PHE A 87 -8.28 -8.49 8.07
N ARG A 88 -9.37 -8.96 7.48
CA ARG A 88 -9.40 -9.82 6.30
C ARG A 88 -10.01 -9.06 5.15
N TRP A 89 -9.48 -9.27 3.98
CA TRP A 89 -9.99 -8.63 2.77
C TRP A 89 -9.50 -9.38 1.53
N THR A 90 -10.08 -9.06 0.38
CA THR A 90 -9.65 -9.57 -0.91
C THR A 90 -9.10 -8.41 -1.74
N THR A 91 -7.87 -8.54 -2.21
CA THR A 91 -7.26 -7.58 -3.14
C THR A 91 -6.64 -8.33 -4.33
N PHE A 92 -6.79 -7.78 -5.54
CA PHE A 92 -6.42 -8.46 -6.80
C PHE A 92 -6.96 -9.89 -6.93
N GLY A 93 -8.13 -10.15 -6.34
CA GLY A 93 -8.74 -11.48 -6.32
C GLY A 93 -8.13 -12.48 -5.32
N LEU A 94 -7.16 -12.04 -4.51
CA LEU A 94 -6.48 -12.87 -3.51
C LEU A 94 -7.00 -12.54 -2.09
N PRO A 95 -7.44 -13.54 -1.32
CA PRO A 95 -7.81 -13.34 0.07
C PRO A 95 -6.55 -13.12 0.92
N LEU A 96 -6.55 -12.06 1.71
CA LEU A 96 -5.47 -11.70 2.63
C LEU A 96 -5.99 -11.52 4.05
N GLU A 97 -5.09 -11.80 4.99
CA GLU A 97 -5.17 -11.32 6.36
C GLU A 97 -4.08 -10.28 6.57
N SER A 98 -4.40 -9.22 7.30
CA SER A 98 -3.49 -8.12 7.57
C SER A 98 -3.54 -7.75 9.05
N ARG A 99 -2.39 -7.38 9.61
CA ARG A 99 -2.26 -6.99 11.01
C ARG A 99 -1.53 -5.66 11.13
N ILE A 100 -2.20 -4.67 11.74
CA ILE A 100 -1.59 -3.36 11.99
C ILE A 100 -0.39 -3.51 12.92
N ASN A 101 0.75 -2.99 12.49
CA ASN A 101 2.02 -3.00 13.23
C ASN A 101 2.42 -1.61 13.71
N GLU A 102 2.33 -0.58 12.86
CA GLU A 102 2.56 0.81 13.22
C GLU A 102 1.25 1.59 13.09
N PHE A 103 0.94 2.41 14.11
CA PHE A 103 -0.26 3.22 14.13
C PHE A 103 0.00 4.53 14.87
N THR A 104 0.16 5.61 14.14
CA THR A 104 0.29 6.97 14.66
C THR A 104 -0.78 7.83 13.97
N PRO A 105 -1.85 8.21 14.67
CA PRO A 105 -2.98 8.92 14.07
C PRO A 105 -2.54 10.10 13.20
N TYR A 106 -3.16 10.20 12.02
CA TYR A 106 -2.98 11.25 11.02
C TYR A 106 -1.59 11.29 10.35
N SER A 107 -0.70 10.35 10.69
CA SER A 107 0.69 10.34 10.24
C SER A 107 1.14 9.00 9.65
N ARG A 108 0.93 7.88 10.34
CA ARG A 108 1.47 6.60 9.92
C ARG A 108 0.54 5.45 10.25
N ILE A 109 0.29 4.59 9.29
CA ILE A 109 -0.35 3.30 9.48
C ILE A 109 0.31 2.27 8.58
N CYS A 110 0.79 1.17 9.18
CA CYS A 110 1.47 0.11 8.46
C CYS A 110 0.98 -1.25 8.94
N TRP A 111 0.98 -2.22 8.03
CA TRP A 111 0.52 -3.57 8.35
C TRP A 111 1.30 -4.66 7.63
N TYR A 112 1.35 -5.80 8.27
CA TYR A 112 1.74 -7.05 7.61
C TYR A 112 0.60 -7.57 6.77
N GLY A 113 0.91 -8.10 5.57
CA GLY A 113 -0.03 -8.80 4.70
C GLY A 113 0.43 -10.24 4.47
N TYR A 114 -0.51 -11.17 4.47
CA TYR A 114 -0.24 -12.60 4.27
C TYR A 114 -1.51 -13.34 3.85
N ALA A 115 -1.34 -14.50 3.20
CA ALA A 115 -2.47 -15.40 2.98
C ALA A 115 -2.95 -15.96 4.33
N PRO A 116 -4.28 -16.14 4.55
CA PRO A 116 -4.80 -16.64 5.80
C PRO A 116 -4.14 -17.97 6.23
N GLY A 117 -3.59 -18.00 7.46
CA GLY A 117 -2.88 -19.16 8.00
C GLY A 117 -1.40 -19.21 7.66
N GLU A 118 -0.90 -18.33 6.83
CA GLU A 118 0.52 -18.26 6.46
C GLU A 118 1.28 -17.24 7.33
N LYS A 119 2.60 -17.21 7.17
CA LYS A 119 3.44 -16.18 7.81
C LYS A 119 3.40 -14.88 7.03
N PRO A 120 3.54 -13.72 7.71
CA PRO A 120 3.69 -12.44 7.05
C PRO A 120 4.82 -12.44 6.00
N ASN A 121 4.49 -12.01 4.78
CA ASN A 121 5.42 -11.94 3.67
C ASN A 121 5.31 -10.64 2.86
N PHE A 122 4.37 -9.77 3.21
CA PHE A 122 4.27 -8.40 2.73
C PHE A 122 4.24 -7.44 3.91
N TYR A 123 4.79 -6.25 3.71
CA TYR A 123 4.68 -5.14 4.64
C TYR A 123 4.33 -3.87 3.88
N HIS A 124 3.14 -3.35 4.15
CA HIS A 124 2.55 -2.19 3.48
C HIS A 124 2.54 -0.98 4.41
N THR A 125 2.97 0.16 3.90
CA THR A 125 3.11 1.39 4.67
C THR A 125 2.28 2.51 4.09
N TRP A 126 1.72 3.36 4.95
CA TRP A 126 1.08 4.62 4.61
C TRP A 126 1.63 5.71 5.52
N TYR A 127 2.35 6.65 4.94
CA TYR A 127 2.93 7.78 5.63
C TYR A 127 2.30 9.07 5.11
N LEU A 128 1.78 9.90 6.02
CA LEU A 128 1.09 11.15 5.75
C LEU A 128 1.86 12.30 6.35
N LYS A 129 2.06 13.35 5.58
CA LYS A 129 2.74 14.56 6.03
C LYS A 129 2.03 15.79 5.46
N ALA A 130 1.73 16.77 6.34
CA ALA A 130 1.19 18.05 5.87
C ALA A 130 2.17 18.70 4.87
N ASP A 131 1.64 19.16 3.74
CA ASP A 131 2.40 19.74 2.65
C ASP A 131 1.60 20.89 2.00
N GLY A 132 1.99 22.12 2.30
CA GLY A 132 1.25 23.31 1.91
C GLY A 132 -0.16 23.30 2.48
N ASP A 133 -1.15 23.39 1.60
CA ASP A 133 -2.58 23.37 1.92
C ASP A 133 -3.19 21.95 1.87
N GLY A 134 -2.35 20.92 1.74
CA GLY A 134 -2.78 19.56 1.58
C GLY A 134 -1.98 18.55 2.39
N CYS A 135 -2.03 17.30 1.92
CA CYS A 135 -1.36 16.17 2.52
C CYS A 135 -0.55 15.41 1.46
N ARG A 136 0.75 15.24 1.70
CA ARG A 136 1.58 14.31 0.94
C ARG A 136 1.40 12.92 1.51
N VAL A 137 1.02 11.98 0.67
CA VAL A 137 0.83 10.58 1.02
C VAL A 137 1.89 9.75 0.31
N VAL A 138 2.63 8.97 1.08
CA VAL A 138 3.60 7.98 0.59
C VAL A 138 3.11 6.59 0.97
N THR A 139 3.14 5.68 0.02
CA THR A 139 2.82 4.26 0.25
C THR A 139 3.88 3.40 -0.41
N ASP A 140 4.65 2.70 0.43
CA ASP A 140 5.67 1.76 0.01
C ASP A 140 5.29 0.35 0.48
N GLU A 141 5.61 -0.64 -0.31
CA GLU A 141 5.34 -2.04 0.07
C GLU A 141 6.52 -2.94 -0.29
N VAL A 142 6.93 -3.75 0.68
CA VAL A 142 7.94 -4.80 0.54
C VAL A 142 7.25 -6.16 0.51
N GLY A 143 7.54 -6.95 -0.52
CA GLY A 143 7.18 -8.36 -0.60
C GLY A 143 8.41 -9.25 -0.49
N MET A 144 8.33 -10.28 0.35
CA MET A 144 9.39 -11.23 0.62
C MET A 144 8.98 -12.65 0.25
N GLY A 145 9.92 -13.45 -0.21
CA GLY A 145 9.74 -14.88 -0.45
C GLY A 145 9.17 -15.24 -1.82
N SER A 146 8.85 -16.51 -2.01
CA SER A 146 8.54 -17.08 -3.32
C SER A 146 7.29 -16.50 -3.97
N SER A 147 6.25 -16.17 -3.21
CA SER A 147 5.02 -15.58 -3.78
C SER A 147 5.26 -14.16 -4.30
N ALA A 148 6.05 -13.36 -3.60
CA ALA A 148 6.45 -12.03 -4.05
C ALA A 148 7.34 -12.11 -5.30
N ALA A 149 8.32 -13.03 -5.32
CA ALA A 149 9.16 -13.29 -6.48
C ALA A 149 8.35 -13.78 -7.70
N HIS A 150 7.34 -14.62 -7.48
CA HIS A 150 6.44 -15.07 -8.53
C HIS A 150 5.61 -13.92 -9.09
N LEU A 151 5.04 -13.07 -8.23
CA LEU A 151 4.30 -11.88 -8.66
C LEU A 151 5.18 -10.96 -9.50
N ARG A 152 6.41 -10.69 -9.05
CA ARG A 152 7.38 -9.91 -9.79
C ARG A 152 7.68 -10.50 -11.17
N SER A 153 7.90 -11.81 -11.26
CA SER A 153 8.21 -12.47 -12.53
C SER A 153 7.02 -12.47 -13.51
N SER A 154 5.80 -12.48 -13.00
CA SER A 154 4.56 -12.47 -13.78
C SER A 154 4.23 -11.06 -14.29
N ASP A 155 4.23 -10.09 -13.39
CA ASP A 155 3.96 -8.67 -13.68
C ASP A 155 4.59 -7.77 -12.61
N GLU A 156 5.85 -7.38 -12.82
CA GLU A 156 6.62 -6.57 -11.87
C GLU A 156 5.94 -5.24 -11.50
N SER A 157 5.15 -4.67 -12.39
CA SER A 157 4.50 -3.39 -12.18
C SER A 157 3.09 -3.48 -11.59
N LEU A 158 2.56 -4.67 -11.35
CA LEU A 158 1.18 -4.84 -10.88
C LEU A 158 0.92 -4.15 -9.55
N MET A 159 1.83 -4.34 -8.58
CA MET A 159 1.72 -3.72 -7.26
C MET A 159 1.81 -2.20 -7.34
N HIS A 160 2.78 -1.69 -8.09
CA HIS A 160 2.93 -0.24 -8.33
C HIS A 160 1.65 0.38 -8.93
N ARG A 161 1.11 -0.22 -10.01
CA ARG A 161 -0.13 0.27 -10.62
C ARG A 161 -1.34 0.18 -9.69
N GLY A 162 -1.39 -0.84 -8.86
CA GLY A 162 -2.44 -0.98 -7.83
C GLY A 162 -2.39 0.13 -6.79
N HIS A 163 -1.20 0.50 -6.36
CA HIS A 163 -1.01 1.63 -5.43
C HIS A 163 -1.29 2.97 -6.10
N ASP A 164 -0.93 3.18 -7.35
CA ASP A 164 -1.32 4.37 -8.11
C ASP A 164 -2.84 4.53 -8.17
N LEU A 165 -3.55 3.45 -8.45
CA LEU A 165 -5.02 3.46 -8.45
C LEU A 165 -5.57 3.75 -7.05
N TRP A 166 -4.97 3.17 -6.00
CA TRP A 166 -5.42 3.41 -4.63
C TRP A 166 -5.24 4.88 -4.24
N LEU A 167 -4.07 5.46 -4.52
CA LEU A 167 -3.80 6.88 -4.29
C LEU A 167 -4.74 7.79 -5.08
N ALA A 168 -5.01 7.48 -6.35
CA ALA A 168 -5.90 8.26 -7.21
C ALA A 168 -7.34 8.26 -6.69
N THR A 169 -7.85 7.11 -6.28
CA THR A 169 -9.21 6.99 -5.72
C THR A 169 -9.30 7.59 -4.31
N LEU A 170 -8.25 7.43 -3.48
CA LEU A 170 -8.15 8.09 -2.18
C LEU A 170 -8.20 9.62 -2.34
N ARG A 171 -7.44 10.17 -3.31
CA ARG A 171 -7.50 11.60 -3.62
C ARG A 171 -8.90 12.04 -3.99
N TRP A 172 -9.59 11.29 -4.86
CA TRP A 172 -10.95 11.61 -5.25
C TRP A 172 -11.88 11.75 -4.04
N VAL A 173 -11.95 10.74 -3.18
CA VAL A 173 -12.86 10.77 -2.02
C VAL A 173 -12.43 11.81 -0.97
N ALA A 174 -11.13 11.99 -0.75
CA ALA A 174 -10.62 12.96 0.21
C ALA A 174 -10.83 14.41 -0.25
N GLU A 175 -10.73 14.69 -1.54
CA GLU A 175 -11.01 16.02 -2.10
C GLU A 175 -12.52 16.29 -2.30
N GLY A 176 -13.40 15.27 -2.12
CA GLY A 176 -14.85 15.39 -2.21
C GLY A 176 -15.36 15.57 -3.64
N LYS A 177 -14.73 14.88 -4.59
CA LYS A 177 -15.09 14.90 -6.02
C LYS A 177 -15.96 13.72 -6.40
#